data_2809485f334f383393af18fd50495ca9
#
_entry.id   2809485f334f383393af18fd50495ca9
#
_cell.length_a   1.000
_cell.length_b   1.000
_cell.length_c   1.000
_cell.angle_alpha   90.00
_cell.angle_beta   90.00
_cell.angle_gamma   90.00
#
_symmetry.space_group_name_H-M   'P 1'
#
loop_
_entity.id
_entity.type
_entity.pdbx_description
1 polymer ?
#
loop_
_entity_poly.entity_id
_entity_poly.type
_entity_poly.pdbx_seq_one_letter_code
_entity_poly.pdbx_strand_id
1 'polypeptide(L)'
;MEIKKNYYVITALVNPEKVVDFNLFQWSLLICQARRAGVLARIGYILETQQLLAKVPKEALKQIKSAEIYAQHVHRSLDWELQGLQRAFDSIGLPLVLLKGSLYVVANNRTAIGRVFSDIDLLVPEINLKQVERALNIEGWKAG
;
A
#
# COMPACT_ATOMS: atom_id res chain seq x y z
N MET A 1 -32.81 4.99 13.40
CA MET A 1 -31.80 5.98 12.95
C MET A 1 -30.94 5.32 11.92
N GLU A 2 -31.25 5.51 10.64
CA GLU A 2 -30.39 5.00 9.55
C GLU A 2 -29.05 5.73 9.63
N ILE A 3 -28.01 5.03 10.01
CA ILE A 3 -26.64 5.50 9.82
C ILE A 3 -26.41 5.47 8.30
N LYS A 4 -26.62 6.62 7.63
CA LYS A 4 -26.13 6.78 6.26
C LYS A 4 -24.63 6.46 6.31
N LYS A 5 -24.23 5.30 5.78
CA LYS A 5 -22.83 4.93 5.58
C LYS A 5 -22.23 5.94 4.61
N ASN A 6 -21.70 7.03 5.13
CA ASN A 6 -21.00 8.01 4.31
C ASN A 6 -19.63 7.43 3.94
N TYR A 7 -19.49 7.01 2.69
CA TYR A 7 -18.26 6.45 2.16
C TYR A 7 -17.29 7.56 1.75
N TYR A 8 -16.74 8.27 2.73
CA TYR A 8 -15.83 9.40 2.49
C TYR A 8 -14.60 9.00 1.67
N VAL A 9 -14.08 7.79 1.88
CA VAL A 9 -12.97 7.24 1.09
C VAL A 9 -13.34 7.09 -0.38
N ILE A 10 -14.53 6.56 -0.68
CA ILE A 10 -14.99 6.42 -2.07
C ILE A 10 -15.13 7.79 -2.71
N THR A 11 -15.71 8.76 -1.99
CA THR A 11 -15.79 10.14 -2.48
C THR A 11 -14.41 10.70 -2.80
N ALA A 12 -13.44 10.53 -1.90
CA ALA A 12 -12.09 11.04 -2.08
C ALA A 12 -11.34 10.38 -3.27
N LEU A 13 -11.64 9.11 -3.56
CA LEU A 13 -10.99 8.38 -4.66
C LEU A 13 -11.63 8.66 -6.02
N VAL A 14 -12.95 8.89 -6.07
CA VAL A 14 -13.73 9.02 -7.32
C VAL A 14 -13.99 10.48 -7.68
N ASN A 15 -14.28 11.33 -6.70
CA ASN A 15 -14.59 12.75 -6.85
C ASN A 15 -13.80 13.59 -5.83
N PRO A 16 -12.46 13.66 -5.94
CA PRO A 16 -11.61 14.29 -4.93
C PRO A 16 -11.88 15.78 -4.74
N GLU A 17 -12.43 16.47 -5.74
CA GLU A 17 -12.83 17.87 -5.64
C GLU A 17 -13.92 18.10 -4.58
N LYS A 18 -14.75 17.10 -4.28
CA LYS A 18 -15.80 17.20 -3.26
C LYS A 18 -15.29 17.19 -1.83
N VAL A 19 -14.08 16.68 -1.60
CA VAL A 19 -13.53 16.62 -0.23
C VAL A 19 -13.10 17.99 0.28
N VAL A 20 -12.89 18.97 -0.60
CA VAL A 20 -12.52 20.32 -0.19
C VAL A 20 -13.65 21.03 0.58
N ASP A 21 -14.90 20.59 0.37
CA ASP A 21 -16.07 21.09 1.05
C ASP A 21 -16.37 20.36 2.38
N PHE A 22 -15.57 19.35 2.74
CA PHE A 22 -15.73 18.61 3.99
C PHE A 22 -15.44 19.49 5.19
N ASN A 23 -16.30 19.40 6.21
CA ASN A 23 -16.01 19.97 7.51
C ASN A 23 -14.95 19.12 8.26
N LEU A 24 -14.45 19.63 9.40
CA LEU A 24 -13.39 18.96 10.18
C LEU A 24 -13.79 17.55 10.66
N PHE A 25 -15.06 17.34 10.98
CA PHE A 25 -15.55 16.03 11.39
C PHE A 25 -15.51 15.02 10.22
N GLN A 26 -15.95 15.45 9.03
CA GLN A 26 -15.89 14.63 7.82
C GLN A 26 -14.46 14.30 7.42
N TRP A 27 -13.52 15.25 7.55
CA TRP A 27 -12.10 15.02 7.37
C TRP A 27 -11.55 13.97 8.35
N SER A 28 -11.94 14.05 9.63
CA SER A 28 -11.53 13.06 10.63
C SER A 28 -12.01 11.66 10.28
N LEU A 29 -13.26 11.53 9.81
CA LEU A 29 -13.81 10.25 9.36
C LEU A 29 -13.12 9.73 8.10
N LEU A 30 -12.88 10.61 7.12
CA LEU A 30 -12.12 10.25 5.91
C LEU A 30 -10.74 9.69 6.27
N ILE A 31 -9.99 10.38 7.12
CA ILE A 31 -8.65 9.96 7.54
C ILE A 31 -8.70 8.60 8.25
N CYS A 32 -9.64 8.41 9.18
CA CYS A 32 -9.80 7.15 9.89
C CYS A 32 -10.14 5.99 8.94
N GLN A 33 -11.09 6.18 8.03
CA GLN A 33 -11.48 5.18 7.04
C GLN A 33 -10.33 4.87 6.07
N ALA A 34 -9.68 5.91 5.55
CA ALA A 34 -8.59 5.77 4.58
C ALA A 34 -7.35 5.09 5.18
N ARG A 35 -7.05 5.36 6.46
CA ARG A 35 -5.97 4.71 7.18
C ARG A 35 -6.23 3.22 7.38
N ARG A 36 -7.45 2.85 7.79
CA ARG A 36 -7.86 1.44 7.93
C ARG A 36 -7.83 0.68 6.60
N ALA A 37 -8.16 1.36 5.51
CA ALA A 37 -8.13 0.79 4.17
C ALA A 37 -6.72 0.81 3.52
N GLY A 38 -5.70 1.38 4.18
CA GLY A 38 -4.34 1.49 3.64
C GLY A 38 -4.22 2.41 2.42
N VAL A 39 -5.14 3.37 2.25
CA VAL A 39 -5.20 4.24 1.06
C VAL A 39 -5.04 5.74 1.36
N LEU A 40 -4.68 6.12 2.59
CA LEU A 40 -4.58 7.54 2.96
C LEU A 40 -3.49 8.25 2.14
N ALA A 41 -2.33 7.63 1.95
CA ALA A 41 -1.27 8.17 1.10
C ALA A 41 -1.70 8.25 -0.37
N ARG A 42 -2.52 7.30 -0.85
CA ARG A 42 -3.11 7.33 -2.19
C ARG A 42 -4.03 8.54 -2.38
N ILE A 43 -4.85 8.85 -1.38
CA ILE A 43 -5.70 10.05 -1.39
C ILE A 43 -4.82 11.30 -1.45
N GLY A 44 -3.74 11.36 -0.68
CA GLY A 44 -2.76 12.46 -0.74
C GLY A 44 -2.21 12.67 -2.15
N TYR A 45 -1.76 11.60 -2.80
CA TYR A 45 -1.29 11.65 -4.18
C TYR A 45 -2.35 12.17 -5.17
N ILE A 46 -3.61 11.74 -5.02
CA ILE A 46 -4.71 12.20 -5.87
C ILE A 46 -4.96 13.70 -5.67
N LEU A 47 -5.02 14.16 -4.42
CA LEU A 47 -5.22 15.57 -4.09
C LEU A 47 -4.07 16.46 -4.60
N GLU A 48 -2.84 15.97 -4.53
CA GLU A 48 -1.66 16.66 -5.06
C GLU A 48 -1.73 16.77 -6.59
N THR A 49 -2.00 15.67 -7.28
CA THR A 49 -2.11 15.62 -8.75
C THR A 49 -3.19 16.56 -9.27
N GLN A 50 -4.27 16.74 -8.51
CA GLN A 50 -5.35 17.67 -8.84
C GLN A 50 -5.17 19.08 -8.26
N GLN A 51 -4.02 19.38 -7.66
CA GLN A 51 -3.69 20.69 -7.08
C GLN A 51 -4.68 21.14 -5.97
N LEU A 52 -5.23 20.18 -5.22
CA LEU A 52 -6.21 20.43 -4.16
C LEU A 52 -5.59 20.54 -2.76
N LEU A 53 -4.30 20.26 -2.57
CA LEU A 53 -3.64 20.23 -1.26
C LEU A 53 -3.75 21.56 -0.48
N ALA A 54 -3.74 22.69 -1.18
CA ALA A 54 -3.89 24.01 -0.55
C ALA A 54 -5.26 24.23 0.13
N LYS A 55 -6.26 23.44 -0.24
CA LYS A 55 -7.62 23.48 0.33
C LYS A 55 -7.83 22.47 1.46
N VAL A 56 -6.86 21.60 1.72
CA VAL A 56 -6.92 20.59 2.79
C VAL A 56 -6.65 21.25 4.14
N PRO A 57 -7.46 20.97 5.19
CA PRO A 57 -7.17 21.47 6.54
C PRO A 57 -5.78 21.04 7.01
N LYS A 58 -5.09 21.95 7.71
CA LYS A 58 -3.69 21.76 8.14
C LYS A 58 -3.45 20.44 8.89
N GLU A 59 -4.37 20.07 9.78
CA GLU A 59 -4.24 18.83 10.57
C GLU A 59 -4.46 17.58 9.71
N ALA A 60 -5.39 17.64 8.76
CA ALA A 60 -5.60 16.57 7.77
C ALA A 60 -4.37 16.41 6.87
N LEU A 61 -3.78 17.52 6.41
CA LEU A 61 -2.58 17.52 5.59
C LEU A 61 -1.39 16.85 6.31
N LYS A 62 -1.19 17.13 7.61
CA LYS A 62 -0.15 16.45 8.41
C LYS A 62 -0.34 14.93 8.42
N GLN A 63 -1.57 14.46 8.59
CA GLN A 63 -1.89 13.03 8.60
C GLN A 63 -1.63 12.37 7.23
N ILE A 64 -1.98 13.08 6.16
CA ILE A 64 -1.72 12.62 4.78
C ILE A 64 -0.20 12.52 4.54
N LYS A 65 0.57 13.56 4.88
CA LYS A 65 2.03 13.55 4.71
C LYS A 65 2.72 12.45 5.51
N SER A 66 2.27 12.21 6.74
CA SER A 66 2.76 11.08 7.53
C SER A 66 2.48 9.72 6.86
N ALA A 67 1.30 9.55 6.27
CA ALA A 67 0.95 8.34 5.54
C ALA A 67 1.78 8.17 4.25
N GLU A 68 2.09 9.25 3.54
CA GLU A 68 2.97 9.23 2.37
C GLU A 68 4.39 8.77 2.71
N ILE A 69 4.97 9.30 3.80
CA ILE A 69 6.29 8.90 4.30
C ILE A 69 6.29 7.41 4.67
N TYR A 70 5.24 6.95 5.34
CA TYR A 70 5.11 5.54 5.70
C TYR A 70 5.00 4.64 4.47
N ALA A 71 4.18 5.00 3.47
CA ALA A 71 4.07 4.25 2.23
C ALA A 71 5.39 4.15 1.47
N GLN A 72 6.15 5.25 1.40
CA GLN A 72 7.49 5.25 0.82
C GLN A 72 8.48 4.35 1.58
N HIS A 73 8.37 4.29 2.91
CA HIS A 73 9.18 3.38 3.72
C HIS A 73 8.85 1.92 3.41
N VAL A 74 7.55 1.57 3.34
CA VAL A 74 7.09 0.22 2.98
C VAL A 74 7.61 -0.19 1.60
N HIS A 75 7.54 0.69 0.61
CA HIS A 75 8.03 0.39 -0.74
C HIS A 75 9.56 0.17 -0.78
N ARG A 76 10.33 0.96 -0.04
CA ARG A 76 11.80 0.75 0.07
C ARG A 76 12.16 -0.54 0.78
N SER A 77 11.41 -0.90 1.82
CA SER A 77 11.61 -2.19 2.51
C SER A 77 11.33 -3.36 1.59
N LEU A 78 10.31 -3.24 0.72
CA LEU A 78 10.00 -4.26 -0.27
C LEU A 78 11.18 -4.53 -1.21
N ASP A 79 11.86 -3.50 -1.71
CA ASP A 79 13.01 -3.68 -2.61
C ASP A 79 14.11 -4.50 -1.95
N TRP A 80 14.37 -4.27 -0.67
CA TRP A 80 15.35 -5.04 0.10
C TRP A 80 14.91 -6.50 0.30
N GLU A 81 13.65 -6.73 0.66
CA GLU A 81 13.09 -8.06 0.83
C GLU A 81 13.09 -8.86 -0.47
N LEU A 82 12.76 -8.20 -1.60
CA LEU A 82 12.77 -8.83 -2.92
C LEU A 82 14.16 -9.30 -3.33
N GLN A 83 15.23 -8.59 -2.97
CA GLN A 83 16.61 -9.05 -3.22
C GLN A 83 16.90 -10.35 -2.46
N GLY A 84 16.43 -10.50 -1.23
CA GLY A 84 16.55 -11.74 -0.45
C GLY A 84 15.76 -12.89 -1.08
N LEU A 85 14.51 -12.62 -1.49
CA LEU A 85 13.67 -13.59 -2.19
C LEU A 85 14.32 -14.05 -3.51
N GLN A 86 14.85 -13.09 -4.29
CA GLN A 86 15.51 -13.41 -5.56
C GLN A 86 16.70 -14.33 -5.34
N ARG A 87 17.57 -14.05 -4.35
CA ARG A 87 18.70 -14.95 -4.02
C ARG A 87 18.24 -16.35 -3.62
N ALA A 88 17.18 -16.45 -2.81
CA ALA A 88 16.62 -17.74 -2.41
C ALA A 88 16.16 -18.54 -3.62
N PHE A 89 15.40 -17.92 -4.52
CA PHE A 89 14.87 -18.59 -5.72
C PHE A 89 15.96 -18.92 -6.74
N ASP A 90 16.93 -18.04 -6.95
CA ASP A 90 18.09 -18.30 -7.83
C ASP A 90 18.91 -19.50 -7.34
N SER A 91 19.10 -19.64 -6.01
CA SER A 91 19.86 -20.74 -5.40
C SER A 91 19.27 -22.13 -5.70
N ILE A 92 17.98 -22.19 -6.02
CA ILE A 92 17.27 -23.44 -6.33
C ILE A 92 16.81 -23.52 -7.79
N GLY A 93 17.18 -22.55 -8.62
CA GLY A 93 16.89 -22.53 -10.05
C GLY A 93 15.40 -22.35 -10.39
N LEU A 94 14.61 -21.72 -9.51
CA LEU A 94 13.21 -21.45 -9.74
C LEU A 94 12.97 -19.97 -10.04
N PRO A 95 12.00 -19.63 -10.91
CA PRO A 95 11.62 -18.25 -11.14
C PRO A 95 10.86 -17.68 -9.93
N LEU A 96 11.16 -16.44 -9.56
CA LEU A 96 10.41 -15.69 -8.56
C LEU A 96 9.16 -15.10 -9.21
N VAL A 97 7.98 -15.55 -8.81
CA VAL A 97 6.70 -15.07 -9.33
C VAL A 97 5.93 -14.36 -8.22
N LEU A 98 5.79 -13.05 -8.35
CA LEU A 98 5.07 -12.19 -7.41
C LEU A 98 3.59 -12.09 -7.77
N LEU A 99 2.75 -11.96 -6.76
CA LEU A 99 1.31 -11.74 -6.89
C LEU A 99 0.89 -10.46 -6.16
N LYS A 100 -0.29 -9.94 -6.53
CA LYS A 100 -1.00 -8.85 -5.84
C LYS A 100 -0.20 -7.56 -5.64
N GLY A 101 -0.20 -7.02 -4.39
CA GLY A 101 0.31 -5.70 -4.04
C GLY A 101 1.77 -5.46 -4.41
N SER A 102 2.66 -6.39 -4.08
CA SER A 102 4.09 -6.33 -4.36
C SER A 102 4.38 -6.29 -5.86
N LEU A 103 3.62 -7.04 -6.66
CA LEU A 103 3.74 -7.04 -8.12
C LEU A 103 3.54 -5.63 -8.71
N TYR A 104 2.53 -4.88 -8.22
CA TYR A 104 2.25 -3.55 -8.76
C TYR A 104 3.39 -2.55 -8.47
N VAL A 105 4.08 -2.69 -7.34
CA VAL A 105 5.25 -1.86 -7.01
C VAL A 105 6.41 -2.19 -7.94
N VAL A 106 6.75 -3.47 -8.09
CA VAL A 106 7.85 -3.93 -8.95
C VAL A 106 7.60 -3.57 -10.42
N ALA A 107 6.37 -3.72 -10.89
CA ALA A 107 5.97 -3.33 -12.24
C ALA A 107 5.88 -1.80 -12.44
N ASN A 108 6.22 -1.01 -11.42
CA ASN A 108 6.12 0.45 -11.42
C ASN A 108 4.73 0.96 -11.87
N ASN A 109 3.70 0.25 -11.46
CA ASN A 109 2.32 0.54 -11.85
C ASN A 109 1.77 1.70 -11.02
N ARG A 110 1.07 2.64 -11.67
CA ARG A 110 0.45 3.80 -11.00
C ARG A 110 -0.51 3.41 -9.87
N THR A 111 -1.09 2.22 -9.91
CA THR A 111 -1.97 1.70 -8.84
C THR A 111 -1.23 1.42 -7.53
N ALA A 112 0.09 1.27 -7.56
CA ALA A 112 0.92 1.08 -6.38
C ALA A 112 1.18 2.37 -5.60
N ILE A 113 1.10 3.54 -6.26
CA ILE A 113 1.43 4.82 -5.64
C ILE A 113 0.53 5.07 -4.42
N GLY A 114 1.17 5.26 -3.26
CA GLY A 114 0.46 5.52 -2.00
C GLY A 114 -0.31 4.34 -1.42
N ARG A 115 -0.16 3.12 -1.95
CA ARG A 115 -0.69 1.91 -1.30
C ARG A 115 0.27 1.37 -0.27
N VAL A 116 -0.29 0.85 0.80
CA VAL A 116 0.43 0.11 1.85
C VAL A 116 -0.05 -1.34 1.82
N PHE A 117 0.88 -2.26 1.93
CA PHE A 117 0.62 -3.70 2.06
C PHE A 117 1.60 -4.28 3.10
N SER A 118 1.22 -5.41 3.70
CA SER A 118 1.94 -6.02 4.83
C SER A 118 2.69 -7.29 4.46
N ASP A 119 2.38 -7.87 3.30
CA ASP A 119 2.81 -9.20 2.89
C ASP A 119 3.25 -9.23 1.42
N ILE A 120 4.10 -10.18 1.11
CA ILE A 120 4.53 -10.50 -0.25
C ILE A 120 3.94 -11.86 -0.59
N ASP A 121 3.03 -11.87 -1.57
CA ASP A 121 2.43 -13.09 -2.07
C ASP A 121 3.27 -13.67 -3.21
N LEU A 122 3.60 -14.93 -3.11
CA LEU A 122 4.39 -15.67 -4.10
C LEU A 122 3.57 -16.81 -4.72
N LEU A 123 3.80 -17.07 -5.99
CA LEU A 123 3.31 -18.28 -6.64
C LEU A 123 4.44 -19.29 -6.74
N VAL A 124 4.24 -20.49 -6.18
CA VAL A 124 5.21 -21.58 -6.17
C VAL A 124 4.51 -22.86 -6.58
N PRO A 125 5.13 -23.70 -7.47
CA PRO A 125 4.59 -25.02 -7.76
C PRO A 125 4.57 -25.88 -6.49
N GLU A 126 3.49 -26.61 -6.26
CA GLU A 126 3.30 -27.43 -5.04
C GLU A 126 4.47 -28.38 -4.78
N ILE A 127 4.98 -29.01 -5.84
CA ILE A 127 6.12 -29.94 -5.76
C ILE A 127 7.41 -29.29 -5.21
N ASN A 128 7.55 -27.97 -5.33
CA ASN A 128 8.73 -27.23 -4.90
C ASN A 128 8.56 -26.54 -3.54
N LEU A 129 7.40 -26.60 -2.89
CA LEU A 129 7.13 -25.87 -1.65
C LEU A 129 8.20 -26.10 -0.58
N LYS A 130 8.54 -27.38 -0.28
CA LYS A 130 9.57 -27.71 0.73
C LYS A 130 10.96 -27.19 0.37
N GLN A 131 11.28 -27.16 -0.93
CA GLN A 131 12.56 -26.66 -1.41
C GLN A 131 12.65 -25.13 -1.25
N VAL A 132 11.56 -24.43 -1.59
CA VAL A 132 11.44 -22.97 -1.41
C VAL A 132 11.50 -22.61 0.07
N GLU A 133 10.76 -23.30 0.96
CA GLU A 133 10.80 -23.06 2.40
C GLU A 133 12.23 -23.17 2.95
N ARG A 134 12.98 -24.18 2.53
CA ARG A 134 14.41 -24.35 2.96
C ARG A 134 15.27 -23.21 2.47
N ALA A 135 15.14 -22.81 1.19
CA ALA A 135 15.90 -21.70 0.62
C ALA A 135 15.59 -20.37 1.32
N LEU A 136 14.32 -20.11 1.61
CA LEU A 136 13.89 -18.93 2.37
C LEU A 136 14.44 -18.92 3.79
N ASN A 137 14.44 -20.07 4.48
CA ASN A 137 15.03 -20.19 5.82
C ASN A 137 16.54 -19.87 5.84
N ILE A 138 17.29 -20.25 4.80
CA ILE A 138 18.72 -19.92 4.67
C ILE A 138 18.92 -18.40 4.55
N GLU A 139 18.05 -17.70 3.82
CA GLU A 139 18.06 -16.23 3.69
C GLU A 139 17.47 -15.50 4.93
N GLY A 140 17.06 -16.24 5.97
CA GLY A 140 16.61 -15.68 7.24
C GLY A 140 15.08 -15.57 7.40
N TRP A 141 14.29 -16.02 6.45
CA TRP A 141 12.83 -16.11 6.57
C TRP A 141 12.45 -17.29 7.47
N LYS A 142 11.46 -17.09 8.35
CA LYS A 142 10.98 -18.15 9.25
C LYS A 142 9.54 -18.49 8.92
N ALA A 143 9.22 -19.79 8.92
CA ALA A 143 7.84 -20.24 8.92
C ALA A 143 7.16 -19.78 10.22
N GLY A 144 5.95 -19.20 10.11
CA GLY A 144 5.12 -18.82 11.25
C GLY A 144 4.32 -19.99 11.78
#